data_8a125f134da90aed43a99fc317ed64e5
#
_entry.id   8a125f134da90aed43a99fc317ed64e5
#
_cell.length_a   1.000
_cell.length_b   1.000
_cell.length_c   1.000
_cell.angle_alpha   90.00
_cell.angle_beta   90.00
_cell.angle_gamma   90.00
#
_symmetry.space_group_name_H-M   'P 1'
#
loop_
_entity.id
_entity.type
_entity.pdbx_description
1 polymer ?
#
loop_
_entity_poly.entity_id
_entity_poly.type
_entity_poly.pdbx_seq_one_letter_code
_entity_poly.pdbx_strand_id
1 'polypeptide(L)'
;DAVEKKCFDLVRDYEKKGLKVGPMSKRTKYFEIANGDGDGVMASCRRAGDAAFFFVANTTDRPKKFAANFRQVAGKDFQPEIWNPESGEKRRIGEWRTDNGVTPVELELPAEGSVFVVFREEGVRFCRRMPDLVATEAVHDGPWTLSFDADGGAPTNAIPLPSLRSWTDFAE
;
A
#
# COMPACT_ATOMS: atom_id res chain seq x y z
N ASP A 1 -12.08 -20.99 12.11
CA ASP A 1 -11.43 -21.24 10.84
C ASP A 1 -9.93 -21.52 11.06
N ALA A 2 -9.35 -22.50 10.32
CA ALA A 2 -7.97 -22.96 10.53
C ALA A 2 -6.93 -21.85 10.24
N VAL A 3 -7.23 -20.91 9.37
CA VAL A 3 -6.38 -19.76 9.03
C VAL A 3 -6.35 -18.75 10.18
N GLU A 4 -7.51 -18.47 10.75
CA GLU A 4 -7.67 -17.56 11.88
C GLU A 4 -6.93 -18.08 13.12
N LYS A 5 -7.05 -19.37 13.41
CA LYS A 5 -6.30 -20.03 14.49
C LYS A 5 -4.79 -19.95 14.28
N LYS A 6 -4.33 -20.12 13.04
CA LYS A 6 -2.90 -20.03 12.70
C LYS A 6 -2.34 -18.61 12.85
N CYS A 7 -3.14 -17.59 12.55
CA CYS A 7 -2.80 -16.19 12.81
C CYS A 7 -2.72 -15.88 14.31
N PHE A 8 -3.65 -16.38 15.11
CA PHE A 8 -3.63 -16.21 16.57
C PHE A 8 -2.43 -16.89 17.22
N ASP A 9 -2.06 -18.08 16.75
CA ASP A 9 -0.90 -18.82 17.29
C ASP A 9 0.42 -18.11 16.94
N LEU A 10 0.54 -17.54 15.73
CA LEU A 10 1.67 -16.71 15.33
C LEU A 10 1.78 -15.43 16.19
N VAL A 11 0.67 -14.73 16.43
CA VAL A 11 0.64 -13.54 17.29
C VAL A 11 1.12 -13.89 18.71
N ARG A 12 0.63 -14.99 19.28
CA ARG A 12 1.01 -15.46 20.61
C ARG A 12 2.50 -15.84 20.71
N ASP A 13 3.07 -16.41 19.67
CA ASP A 13 4.50 -16.76 19.62
C ASP A 13 5.39 -15.52 19.52
N TYR A 14 4.93 -14.47 18.81
CA TYR A 14 5.64 -13.18 18.78
C TYR A 14 5.57 -12.45 20.12
N GLU A 15 4.45 -12.50 20.82
CA GLU A 15 4.30 -11.92 22.16
C GLU A 15 5.21 -12.61 23.19
N LYS A 16 5.35 -13.94 23.13
CA LYS A 16 6.30 -14.71 23.96
C LYS A 16 7.77 -14.32 23.73
N LYS A 17 8.09 -13.83 22.53
CA LYS A 17 9.43 -13.32 22.17
C LYS A 17 9.63 -11.84 22.51
N GLY A 18 8.70 -11.21 23.26
CA GLY A 18 8.76 -9.81 23.66
C GLY A 18 8.44 -8.82 22.55
N LEU A 19 7.98 -9.28 21.39
CA LEU A 19 7.51 -8.45 20.30
C LEU A 19 6.04 -8.07 20.57
N LYS A 20 5.79 -6.81 20.91
CA LYS A 20 4.41 -6.32 21.08
C LYS A 20 3.75 -6.20 19.71
N VAL A 21 2.90 -7.16 19.39
CA VAL A 21 2.00 -7.09 18.23
C VAL A 21 0.76 -6.33 18.68
N GLY A 22 0.63 -5.08 18.26
CA GLY A 22 -0.59 -4.31 18.50
C GLY A 22 -1.74 -4.83 17.63
N PRO A 23 -2.98 -4.83 18.13
CA PRO A 23 -4.14 -5.17 17.32
C PRO A 23 -4.27 -4.20 16.14
N MET A 24 -4.70 -4.70 14.99
CA MET A 24 -5.15 -3.83 13.91
C MET A 24 -6.43 -3.13 14.38
N SER A 25 -6.45 -1.81 14.31
CA SER A 25 -7.56 -1.00 14.82
C SER A 25 -7.62 0.34 14.10
N LYS A 26 -8.84 0.89 13.98
CA LYS A 26 -9.09 2.25 13.49
C LYS A 26 -8.43 3.31 14.36
N ARG A 27 -8.20 3.02 15.65
CA ARG A 27 -7.57 3.90 16.61
C ARG A 27 -6.67 3.10 17.54
N THR A 28 -5.40 3.45 17.54
CA THR A 28 -4.42 2.95 18.51
C THR A 28 -3.74 4.12 19.21
N LYS A 29 -2.92 3.84 20.20
CA LYS A 29 -2.06 4.87 20.82
C LYS A 29 -1.17 5.60 19.79
N TYR A 30 -0.92 4.98 18.62
CA TYR A 30 0.04 5.45 17.63
C TYR A 30 -0.58 5.85 16.28
N PHE A 31 -1.86 5.51 16.04
CA PHE A 31 -2.60 5.77 14.81
C PHE A 31 -4.04 6.16 15.11
N GLU A 32 -4.55 7.17 14.41
CA GLU A 32 -5.93 7.62 14.51
C GLU A 32 -6.37 8.25 13.18
N ILE A 33 -7.55 7.86 12.69
CA ILE A 33 -8.19 8.56 11.56
C ILE A 33 -8.62 9.94 12.05
N ALA A 34 -8.11 10.98 11.40
CA ALA A 34 -8.38 12.37 11.75
C ALA A 34 -9.56 12.95 10.95
N ASN A 35 -9.66 12.60 9.67
CA ASN A 35 -10.68 13.11 8.76
C ASN A 35 -10.87 12.17 7.56
N GLY A 36 -12.02 12.25 6.89
CA GLY A 36 -12.34 11.47 5.69
C GLY A 36 -12.99 10.13 5.96
N ASP A 37 -13.09 9.30 4.92
CA ASP A 37 -13.72 7.97 4.99
C ASP A 37 -12.73 6.91 5.50
N GLY A 38 -12.67 6.78 6.81
CA GLY A 38 -11.85 5.77 7.48
C GLY A 38 -12.58 4.49 7.85
N ASP A 39 -13.82 4.29 7.38
CA ASP A 39 -14.54 3.05 7.68
C ASP A 39 -13.88 1.86 6.96
N GLY A 40 -13.65 0.77 7.69
CA GLY A 40 -12.90 -0.38 7.20
C GLY A 40 -11.39 -0.15 7.02
N VAL A 41 -10.86 1.01 7.40
CA VAL A 41 -9.42 1.24 7.45
C VAL A 41 -8.86 0.73 8.77
N MET A 42 -7.82 -0.07 8.70
CA MET A 42 -7.13 -0.66 9.85
C MET A 42 -5.63 -0.37 9.78
N ALA A 43 -4.99 -0.21 10.93
CA ALA A 43 -3.55 -0.02 10.99
C ALA A 43 -2.88 -0.85 12.10
N SER A 44 -1.68 -1.30 11.82
CA SER A 44 -0.77 -1.86 12.82
C SER A 44 0.54 -1.08 12.84
N CYS A 45 1.15 -0.94 14.01
CA CYS A 45 2.41 -0.23 14.19
C CYS A 45 3.50 -1.17 14.68
N ARG A 46 4.68 -1.08 14.07
CA ARG A 46 5.90 -1.73 14.55
C ARG A 46 7.00 -0.68 14.71
N ARG A 47 7.88 -0.89 15.67
CA ARG A 47 9.03 -0.04 15.93
C ARG A 47 10.31 -0.85 15.90
N ALA A 48 11.34 -0.29 15.28
CA ALA A 48 12.69 -0.85 15.24
C ALA A 48 13.68 0.29 15.51
N GLY A 49 14.23 0.33 16.73
CA GLY A 49 15.04 1.47 17.19
C GLY A 49 14.21 2.77 17.12
N ASP A 50 14.73 3.75 16.41
CA ASP A 50 14.09 5.05 16.19
C ASP A 50 13.07 5.04 15.04
N ALA A 51 13.00 3.99 14.26
CA ALA A 51 12.05 3.88 13.16
C ALA A 51 10.68 3.39 13.61
N ALA A 52 9.62 3.92 12.96
CA ALA A 52 8.25 3.47 13.13
C ALA A 52 7.66 3.08 11.76
N PHE A 53 7.06 1.91 11.70
CA PHE A 53 6.43 1.33 10.50
C PHE A 53 4.95 1.12 10.78
N PHE A 54 4.12 1.74 9.98
CA PHE A 54 2.66 1.58 10.05
C PHE A 54 2.19 0.86 8.80
N PHE A 55 1.66 -0.32 8.95
CA PHE A 55 0.93 -1.00 7.89
C PHE A 55 -0.53 -0.52 7.97
N VAL A 56 -1.03 0.10 6.90
CA VAL A 56 -2.38 0.65 6.80
C VAL A 56 -3.09 -0.07 5.67
N ALA A 57 -4.25 -0.65 5.96
CA ALA A 57 -5.03 -1.43 5.00
C ALA A 57 -6.47 -0.93 4.94
N ASN A 58 -7.00 -0.83 3.74
CA ASN A 58 -8.41 -0.70 3.45
C ASN A 58 -8.99 -2.11 3.31
N THR A 59 -9.89 -2.51 4.20
CA THR A 59 -10.51 -3.85 4.18
C THR A 59 -11.86 -3.87 3.47
N THR A 60 -12.19 -2.81 2.72
CA THR A 60 -13.45 -2.69 2.01
C THR A 60 -13.25 -2.80 0.50
N ASP A 61 -14.33 -3.10 -0.20
CA ASP A 61 -14.43 -3.21 -1.66
C ASP A 61 -14.50 -1.85 -2.39
N ARG A 62 -14.25 -0.74 -1.67
CA ARG A 62 -14.30 0.63 -2.20
C ARG A 62 -13.03 1.39 -1.91
N PRO A 63 -12.58 2.29 -2.82
CA PRO A 63 -11.45 3.14 -2.52
C PRO A 63 -11.75 4.08 -1.34
N LYS A 64 -10.73 4.40 -0.57
CA LYS A 64 -10.81 5.25 0.62
C LYS A 64 -9.85 6.42 0.52
N LYS A 65 -10.35 7.61 0.85
CA LYS A 65 -9.53 8.82 0.99
C LYS A 65 -9.74 9.40 2.38
N PHE A 66 -8.66 9.54 3.12
CA PHE A 66 -8.69 9.99 4.52
C PHE A 66 -7.38 10.63 4.93
N ALA A 67 -7.43 11.42 6.00
CA ALA A 67 -6.24 11.87 6.72
C ALA A 67 -6.11 11.08 8.02
N ALA A 68 -4.91 10.65 8.34
CA ALA A 68 -4.63 9.94 9.58
C ALA A 68 -3.44 10.56 10.33
N ASN A 69 -3.52 10.54 11.63
CA ASN A 69 -2.50 10.99 12.55
C ASN A 69 -1.58 9.81 12.94
N PHE A 70 -0.31 9.95 12.67
CA PHE A 70 0.72 8.97 13.00
C PHE A 70 1.62 9.49 14.11
N ARG A 71 1.77 8.74 15.21
CA ARG A 71 2.66 9.09 16.30
C ARG A 71 4.04 8.46 16.07
N GLN A 72 5.01 9.31 15.84
CA GLN A 72 6.41 8.92 15.70
C GLN A 72 7.04 8.47 17.03
N VAL A 73 8.28 8.01 16.99
CA VAL A 73 9.10 7.79 18.20
C VAL A 73 9.33 9.14 18.88
N ALA A 74 9.22 9.17 20.21
CA ALA A 74 9.35 10.39 20.99
C ALA A 74 10.68 11.12 20.70
N GLY A 75 10.61 12.43 20.49
CA GLY A 75 11.76 13.27 20.18
C GLY A 75 12.29 13.16 18.74
N LYS A 76 11.59 12.42 17.86
CA LYS A 76 11.93 12.30 16.45
C LYS A 76 10.94 13.09 15.58
N ASP A 77 11.45 13.60 14.49
CA ASP A 77 10.72 14.38 13.49
C ASP A 77 11.17 13.93 12.10
N PHE A 78 10.81 12.70 11.76
CA PHE A 78 11.18 12.08 10.51
C PHE A 78 10.15 12.38 9.42
N GLN A 79 10.64 12.64 8.22
CA GLN A 79 9.79 12.76 7.04
C GLN A 79 9.08 11.44 6.77
N PRO A 80 7.73 11.46 6.56
CA PRO A 80 7.01 10.26 6.24
C PRO A 80 7.34 9.76 4.84
N GLU A 81 7.52 8.44 4.73
CA GLU A 81 7.65 7.71 3.48
C GLU A 81 6.42 6.82 3.28
N ILE A 82 5.92 6.74 2.06
CA ILE A 82 4.89 5.78 1.65
C ILE A 82 5.57 4.67 0.86
N TRP A 83 5.41 3.44 1.31
CA TRP A 83 5.92 2.27 0.63
C TRP A 83 4.75 1.41 0.14
N ASN A 84 4.73 1.11 -1.14
CA ASN A 84 3.76 0.19 -1.71
C ASN A 84 4.24 -1.26 -1.52
N PRO A 85 3.49 -2.12 -0.80
CA PRO A 85 3.90 -3.51 -0.53
C PRO A 85 3.88 -4.41 -1.78
N GLU A 86 3.09 -4.06 -2.80
CA GLU A 86 2.96 -4.85 -4.02
C GLU A 86 4.09 -4.56 -5.03
N SER A 87 4.31 -3.27 -5.31
CA SER A 87 5.33 -2.85 -6.28
C SER A 87 6.73 -2.67 -5.68
N GLY A 88 6.83 -2.54 -4.35
CA GLY A 88 8.06 -2.17 -3.65
C GLY A 88 8.46 -0.70 -3.83
N GLU A 89 7.63 0.11 -4.50
CA GLU A 89 7.88 1.53 -4.69
C GLU A 89 7.89 2.27 -3.35
N LYS A 90 8.84 3.21 -3.22
CA LYS A 90 9.00 4.04 -2.03
C LYS A 90 8.98 5.50 -2.45
N ARG A 91 8.11 6.29 -1.83
CA ARG A 91 8.01 7.73 -2.07
C ARG A 91 8.00 8.50 -0.77
N ARG A 92 8.54 9.70 -0.77
CA ARG A 92 8.51 10.63 0.37
C ARG A 92 7.37 11.63 0.20
N ILE A 93 6.76 12.00 1.30
CA ILE A 93 5.77 13.08 1.34
C ILE A 93 6.52 14.40 1.33
N GLY A 94 6.28 15.24 0.32
CA GLY A 94 7.02 16.49 0.11
C GLY A 94 6.74 17.55 1.18
N GLU A 95 5.48 17.78 1.51
CA GLU A 95 5.06 18.71 2.54
C GLU A 95 4.54 17.95 3.75
N TRP A 96 5.17 18.12 4.89
CA TRP A 96 4.79 17.45 6.13
C TRP A 96 5.16 18.32 7.32
N ARG A 97 4.49 18.09 8.42
CA ARG A 97 4.78 18.71 9.71
C ARG A 97 4.54 17.71 10.83
N THR A 98 5.30 17.83 11.88
CA THR A 98 5.07 17.10 13.12
C THR A 98 4.74 18.07 14.22
N ASP A 99 3.67 17.82 14.94
CA ASP A 99 3.30 18.56 16.14
C ASP A 99 3.17 17.58 17.31
N ASN A 100 3.91 17.85 18.40
CA ASN A 100 3.95 16.99 19.60
C ASN A 100 4.18 15.49 19.27
N GLY A 101 5.02 15.20 18.27
CA GLY A 101 5.33 13.85 17.82
C GLY A 101 4.21 13.17 17.00
N VAL A 102 3.23 13.95 16.54
CA VAL A 102 2.13 13.48 15.69
C VAL A 102 2.28 14.11 14.32
N THR A 103 2.29 13.28 13.28
CA THR A 103 2.38 13.70 11.88
C THR A 103 1.09 13.32 11.17
N PRO A 104 0.28 14.30 10.70
CA PRO A 104 -0.85 14.04 9.83
C PRO A 104 -0.37 13.64 8.43
N VAL A 105 -0.96 12.61 7.87
CA VAL A 105 -0.69 12.13 6.50
C VAL A 105 -2.00 11.87 5.80
N GLU A 106 -2.15 12.43 4.60
CA GLU A 106 -3.26 12.12 3.70
C GLU A 106 -2.94 10.85 2.91
N LEU A 107 -3.89 9.93 2.90
CA LEU A 107 -3.79 8.64 2.21
C LEU A 107 -4.99 8.43 1.31
N GLU A 108 -4.71 7.82 0.17
CA GLU A 108 -5.72 7.29 -0.74
C GLU A 108 -5.37 5.83 -1.01
N LEU A 109 -6.28 4.94 -0.65
CA LEU A 109 -6.11 3.50 -0.79
C LEU A 109 -7.17 2.95 -1.74
N PRO A 110 -6.79 2.16 -2.74
CA PRO A 110 -7.77 1.44 -3.55
C PRO A 110 -8.60 0.47 -2.70
N ALA A 111 -9.64 -0.11 -3.28
CA ALA A 111 -10.36 -1.22 -2.70
C ALA A 111 -9.36 -2.33 -2.30
N GLU A 112 -9.49 -2.86 -1.08
CA GLU A 112 -8.63 -3.93 -0.53
C GLU A 112 -7.12 -3.60 -0.55
N GLY A 113 -6.76 -2.34 -0.83
CA GLY A 113 -5.38 -1.88 -0.95
C GLY A 113 -4.71 -1.59 0.39
N SER A 114 -3.39 -1.58 0.38
CA SER A 114 -2.60 -1.31 1.57
C SER A 114 -1.32 -0.54 1.26
N VAL A 115 -0.79 0.14 2.27
CA VAL A 115 0.51 0.82 2.21
C VAL A 115 1.24 0.70 3.54
N PHE A 116 2.57 0.87 3.50
CA PHE A 116 3.31 1.21 4.70
C PHE A 116 3.54 2.73 4.77
N VAL A 117 3.28 3.32 5.93
CA VAL A 117 3.74 4.67 6.28
C VAL A 117 4.93 4.51 7.22
N VAL A 118 6.09 4.98 6.78
CA VAL A 118 7.37 4.72 7.45
C VAL A 118 8.00 6.03 7.89
N PHE A 119 8.44 6.06 9.14
CA PHE A 119 9.21 7.14 9.73
C PHE A 119 10.55 6.59 10.16
N ARG A 120 11.62 7.04 9.53
CA ARG A 120 12.99 6.59 9.83
C ARG A 120 14.00 7.67 9.54
N GLU A 121 15.16 7.59 10.20
CA GLU A 121 16.29 8.42 9.85
C GLU A 121 16.84 7.98 8.49
N GLU A 122 16.91 8.91 7.57
CA GLU A 122 17.61 8.70 6.31
C GLU A 122 18.44 9.93 5.94
N GLY A 123 19.69 9.67 5.50
CA GLY A 123 20.59 10.71 5.06
C GLY A 123 20.05 11.43 3.81
N VAL A 124 19.94 12.77 3.92
CA VAL A 124 19.57 13.74 2.90
C VAL A 124 18.06 14.04 2.81
N ARG A 125 17.70 15.21 3.32
CA ARG A 125 16.40 15.84 3.11
C ARG A 125 16.25 16.28 1.65
N PHE A 126 15.58 15.49 0.82
CA PHE A 126 15.08 15.94 -0.47
C PHE A 126 13.61 16.34 -0.34
N CYS A 127 13.35 17.63 -0.23
CA CYS A 127 12.01 18.18 -0.46
C CYS A 127 11.75 18.15 -1.98
N ARG A 128 11.21 17.07 -2.48
CA ARG A 128 10.64 17.04 -3.83
C ARG A 128 9.12 17.02 -3.68
N ARG A 129 8.49 18.13 -4.06
CA ARG A 129 7.04 18.16 -4.22
C ARG A 129 6.67 17.03 -5.19
N MET A 130 5.81 16.14 -4.76
CA MET A 130 5.32 15.11 -5.67
C MET A 130 4.53 15.79 -6.78
N PRO A 131 4.78 15.44 -8.05
CA PRO A 131 3.85 15.82 -9.09
C PRO A 131 2.51 15.15 -8.80
N ASP A 132 1.42 15.88 -8.97
CA ASP A 132 0.10 15.30 -8.98
C ASP A 132 0.10 14.20 -10.05
N LEU A 133 -0.12 12.95 -9.62
CA LEU A 133 -0.26 11.85 -10.55
C LEU A 133 -1.60 12.04 -11.27
N VAL A 134 -1.54 12.64 -12.43
CA VAL A 134 -2.66 12.62 -13.37
C VAL A 134 -2.64 11.24 -13.99
N ALA A 135 -3.65 10.44 -13.70
CA ALA A 135 -3.86 9.18 -14.39
C ALA A 135 -4.08 9.49 -15.88
N THR A 136 -3.09 9.17 -16.70
CA THR A 136 -3.25 9.24 -18.16
C THR A 136 -3.71 7.86 -18.59
N GLU A 137 -5.01 7.68 -18.77
CA GLU A 137 -5.53 6.50 -19.45
C GLU A 137 -5.14 6.61 -20.92
N ALA A 138 -4.13 5.86 -21.31
CA ALA A 138 -3.87 5.63 -22.72
C ALA A 138 -4.75 4.47 -23.17
N VAL A 139 -5.87 4.77 -23.79
CA VAL A 139 -6.69 3.75 -24.44
C VAL A 139 -5.99 3.37 -25.74
N HIS A 140 -5.48 2.15 -25.81
CA HIS A 140 -4.91 1.59 -27.04
C HIS A 140 -5.99 0.79 -27.75
N ASP A 141 -6.64 1.39 -28.75
CA ASP A 141 -7.75 0.79 -29.49
C ASP A 141 -7.31 -0.20 -30.60
N GLY A 142 -6.04 -0.56 -30.66
CA GLY A 142 -5.53 -1.45 -31.70
C GLY A 142 -5.21 -0.76 -33.02
N PRO A 143 -5.02 -1.48 -34.11
CA PRO A 143 -5.11 -2.93 -34.26
C PRO A 143 -3.97 -3.69 -33.54
N TRP A 144 -4.27 -4.88 -33.10
CA TRP A 144 -3.32 -5.74 -32.39
C TRP A 144 -2.91 -6.91 -33.27
N THR A 145 -1.73 -7.46 -33.04
CA THR A 145 -1.28 -8.70 -33.65
C THR A 145 -0.82 -9.63 -32.53
N LEU A 146 -1.42 -10.81 -32.48
CA LEU A 146 -1.07 -11.84 -31.52
C LEU A 146 -0.08 -12.80 -32.21
N SER A 147 1.07 -13.02 -31.60
CA SER A 147 2.06 -14.00 -32.03
C SER A 147 2.51 -14.85 -30.84
N PHE A 148 2.81 -16.11 -31.10
CA PHE A 148 3.30 -17.06 -30.10
C PHE A 148 4.71 -17.52 -30.47
N ASP A 149 5.48 -17.90 -29.46
CA ASP A 149 6.79 -18.53 -29.66
C ASP A 149 6.62 -19.90 -30.34
N ALA A 150 7.48 -20.18 -31.28
CA ALA A 150 7.42 -21.41 -32.09
C ALA A 150 7.53 -22.69 -31.24
N ASP A 151 8.20 -22.64 -30.09
CA ASP A 151 8.46 -23.80 -29.24
C ASP A 151 7.28 -24.12 -28.29
N GLY A 152 6.23 -23.32 -28.26
CA GLY A 152 5.10 -23.47 -27.36
C GLY A 152 3.95 -24.36 -27.82
N GLY A 153 4.04 -24.95 -29.04
CA GLY A 153 2.96 -25.76 -29.63
C GLY A 153 1.72 -24.96 -30.05
N ALA A 154 1.82 -23.65 -30.05
CA ALA A 154 0.77 -22.71 -30.48
C ALA A 154 0.88 -22.41 -31.97
N PRO A 155 -0.16 -21.80 -32.61
CA PRO A 155 -0.13 -21.39 -33.99
C PRO A 155 1.07 -20.50 -34.32
N THR A 156 1.85 -20.85 -35.35
CA THR A 156 3.03 -20.10 -35.78
C THR A 156 2.69 -18.85 -36.60
N ASN A 157 1.46 -18.73 -37.05
CA ASN A 157 1.00 -17.58 -37.84
C ASN A 157 0.49 -16.47 -36.91
N ALA A 158 0.88 -15.24 -37.20
CA ALA A 158 0.37 -14.07 -36.50
C ALA A 158 -1.14 -13.89 -36.75
N ILE A 159 -1.91 -13.70 -35.69
CA ILE A 159 -3.37 -13.52 -35.71
C ILE A 159 -3.69 -12.03 -35.55
N PRO A 160 -4.29 -11.39 -36.57
CA PRO A 160 -4.71 -9.99 -36.44
C PRO A 160 -5.95 -9.90 -35.54
N LEU A 161 -5.92 -8.99 -34.56
CA LEU A 161 -7.01 -8.68 -33.65
C LEU A 161 -7.43 -7.24 -33.85
N PRO A 162 -8.59 -6.97 -34.46
CA PRO A 162 -9.12 -5.61 -34.60
C PRO A 162 -9.41 -4.95 -33.23
N SER A 163 -9.79 -5.75 -32.24
CA SER A 163 -10.01 -5.35 -30.85
C SER A 163 -9.58 -6.45 -29.89
N LEU A 164 -9.24 -6.08 -28.65
CA LEU A 164 -9.01 -7.06 -27.58
C LEU A 164 -10.33 -7.76 -27.23
N ARG A 165 -10.28 -9.08 -27.07
CA ARG A 165 -11.40 -9.92 -26.69
C ARG A 165 -10.93 -11.03 -25.76
N SER A 166 -11.87 -11.65 -25.06
CA SER A 166 -11.56 -12.78 -24.17
C SER A 166 -10.99 -13.96 -24.96
N TRP A 167 -10.08 -14.72 -24.34
CA TRP A 167 -9.58 -15.97 -24.89
C TRP A 167 -10.69 -17.00 -25.15
N THR A 168 -11.77 -16.95 -24.37
CA THR A 168 -12.94 -17.83 -24.53
C THR A 168 -13.77 -17.53 -25.77
N ASP A 169 -13.52 -16.40 -26.44
CA ASP A 169 -14.25 -15.99 -27.65
C ASP A 169 -13.58 -16.51 -28.94
N PHE A 170 -12.46 -17.21 -28.81
CA PHE A 170 -11.84 -17.90 -29.93
C PHE A 170 -12.42 -19.30 -30.03
N ALA A 171 -12.97 -19.64 -31.19
CA ALA A 171 -13.38 -21.01 -31.48
C ALA A 171 -12.12 -21.90 -31.54
N GLU A 172 -12.24 -23.12 -31.00
CA GLU A 172 -11.21 -24.15 -31.13
C GLU A 172 -11.00 -24.56 -32.61
#